data_739edae05335a458b51c12d9f6f48d73
#
_entry.id   739edae05335a458b51c12d9f6f48d73
#
_cell.length_a   1.000
_cell.length_b   1.000
_cell.length_c   1.000
_cell.angle_alpha   90.00
_cell.angle_beta   90.00
_cell.angle_gamma   90.00
#
_symmetry.space_group_name_H-M   'P 1'
#
loop_
_entity.id
_entity.type
_entity.pdbx_description
1 polymer ?
#
loop_
_entity_poly.entity_id
_entity_poly.type
_entity_poly.pdbx_seq_one_letter_code
_entity_poly.pdbx_strand_id
1 'polypeptide(L)'
;HETGTAPCKSACPAHIAVQGYIKMASQGRYKDALALIKKQNPFPAVCGAVCNRRCEDACTRGKIDEALSIDAIKRFIAKQDLNADTRYIPPVVIPASIHMDHFDEKIAIIGGGPAGLTAAFYLAQTGYRPTVFEKNEHPGGMLRYGIPSYKLEKDVLDAEIDVAKEMGVEI
;
A
#
# COMPACT_ATOMS: atom_id res chain seq x y z
N HIS A 1 15.94 17.88 14.66
CA HIS A 1 14.48 17.61 14.59
C HIS A 1 13.91 17.57 15.99
N GLU A 2 13.13 18.55 16.37
CA GLU A 2 12.51 18.67 17.71
C GLU A 2 11.54 17.52 18.01
N THR A 3 10.97 16.88 16.97
CA THR A 3 9.99 15.79 17.11
C THR A 3 10.60 14.38 17.08
N GLY A 4 11.88 14.23 16.80
CA GLY A 4 12.53 12.91 16.60
C GLY A 4 12.04 12.12 15.38
N THR A 5 11.16 12.70 14.55
CA THR A 5 10.57 12.04 13.36
C THR A 5 11.01 12.76 12.10
N ALA A 6 11.35 11.99 11.04
CA ALA A 6 11.75 12.57 9.76
C ALA A 6 10.61 13.39 9.12
N PRO A 7 10.88 14.60 8.57
CA PRO A 7 9.85 15.43 7.95
C PRO A 7 9.08 14.74 6.83
N CYS A 8 9.75 13.91 6.01
CA CYS A 8 9.11 13.14 4.95
C CYS A 8 8.08 12.14 5.48
N LYS A 9 8.32 11.53 6.66
CA LYS A 9 7.36 10.67 7.33
C LYS A 9 6.18 11.47 7.89
N SER A 10 6.46 12.61 8.54
CA SER A 10 5.41 13.47 9.12
C SER A 10 4.51 14.10 8.06
N ALA A 11 5.06 14.46 6.90
CA ALA A 11 4.30 15.04 5.80
C ALA A 11 3.47 14.00 5.01
N CYS A 12 3.79 12.72 5.15
CA CYS A 12 3.02 11.64 4.51
C CYS A 12 1.72 11.40 5.29
N PRO A 13 0.51 11.49 4.67
CA PRO A 13 -0.74 11.22 5.38
C PRO A 13 -0.83 9.80 5.97
N ALA A 14 -0.18 8.82 5.33
CA ALA A 14 -0.10 7.44 5.82
C ALA A 14 1.09 7.19 6.75
N HIS A 15 1.90 8.20 7.06
CA HIS A 15 3.09 8.11 7.92
C HIS A 15 4.05 6.95 7.57
N ILE A 16 4.22 6.67 6.27
CA ILE A 16 5.09 5.59 5.78
C ILE A 16 6.52 5.82 6.26
N ALA A 17 7.22 4.74 6.60
CA ALA A 17 8.61 4.77 7.06
C ALA A 17 9.59 5.03 5.89
N VAL A 18 9.57 6.26 5.33
CA VAL A 18 10.28 6.65 4.09
C VAL A 18 11.76 6.33 4.15
N GLN A 19 12.45 6.73 5.20
CA GLN A 19 13.89 6.48 5.34
C GLN A 19 14.20 4.97 5.37
N GLY A 20 13.35 4.17 6.02
CA GLY A 20 13.52 2.72 6.14
C GLY A 20 13.46 2.04 4.79
N TYR A 21 12.40 2.24 4.00
CA TYR A 21 12.27 1.56 2.72
C TYR A 21 13.27 2.05 1.67
N ILE A 22 13.67 3.33 1.68
CA ILE A 22 14.71 3.85 0.79
C ILE A 22 16.06 3.20 1.14
N LYS A 23 16.38 3.06 2.42
CA LYS A 23 17.60 2.36 2.86
C LYS A 23 17.61 0.89 2.43
N MET A 24 16.50 0.18 2.57
CA MET A 24 16.38 -1.20 2.09
C MET A 24 16.52 -1.27 0.57
N ALA A 25 15.88 -0.37 -0.16
CA ALA A 25 15.98 -0.31 -1.63
C ALA A 25 17.41 -0.03 -2.10
N SER A 26 18.16 0.85 -1.42
CA SER A 26 19.57 1.13 -1.74
C SER A 26 20.50 -0.08 -1.54
N GLN A 27 20.03 -1.10 -0.81
CA GLN A 27 20.72 -2.37 -0.58
C GLN A 27 20.21 -3.49 -1.52
N GLY A 28 19.32 -3.20 -2.47
CA GLY A 28 18.68 -4.19 -3.34
C GLY A 28 17.60 -5.05 -2.66
N ARG A 29 17.23 -4.74 -1.41
CA ARG A 29 16.25 -5.47 -0.60
C ARG A 29 14.83 -4.99 -0.89
N TYR A 30 14.38 -5.15 -2.14
CA TYR A 30 13.10 -4.59 -2.60
C TYR A 30 11.88 -5.24 -1.93
N LYS A 31 11.90 -6.56 -1.67
CA LYS A 31 10.81 -7.25 -0.96
C LYS A 31 10.65 -6.75 0.48
N ASP A 32 11.76 -6.54 1.19
CA ASP A 32 11.73 -6.00 2.55
C ASP A 32 11.25 -4.55 2.57
N ALA A 33 11.68 -3.75 1.58
CA ALA A 33 11.23 -2.39 1.39
C ALA A 33 9.71 -2.33 1.14
N LEU A 34 9.19 -3.21 0.29
CA LEU A 34 7.76 -3.32 0.01
C LEU A 34 6.96 -3.76 1.24
N ALA A 35 7.47 -4.75 1.98
CA ALA A 35 6.87 -5.19 3.24
C ALA A 35 6.75 -4.04 4.25
N LEU A 36 7.78 -3.21 4.34
CA LEU A 36 7.76 -2.03 5.21
C LEU A 36 6.74 -0.97 4.73
N ILE A 37 6.61 -0.74 3.42
CA ILE A 37 5.62 0.17 2.85
C ILE A 37 4.20 -0.34 3.14
N LYS A 38 3.93 -1.62 2.90
CA LYS A 38 2.59 -2.22 3.04
C LYS A 38 2.07 -2.26 4.48
N LYS A 39 2.92 -1.99 5.49
CA LYS A 39 2.45 -1.77 6.88
C LYS A 39 1.52 -0.55 7.02
N GLN A 40 1.67 0.48 6.20
CA GLN A 40 0.86 1.71 6.24
C GLN A 40 0.21 2.07 4.91
N ASN A 41 0.55 1.39 3.82
CA ASN A 41 0.00 1.66 2.50
C ASN A 41 -0.19 0.35 1.72
N PRO A 42 -1.42 -0.15 1.59
CA PRO A 42 -1.71 -1.41 0.90
C PRO A 42 -1.55 -1.31 -0.62
N PHE A 43 -1.63 -0.08 -1.20
CA PHE A 43 -1.61 0.17 -2.64
C PHE A 43 -0.42 1.05 -3.07
N PRO A 44 0.83 0.62 -2.88
CA PRO A 44 2.01 1.46 -3.16
C PRO A 44 2.19 1.81 -4.63
N ALA A 45 1.82 0.94 -5.58
CA ALA A 45 1.92 1.22 -7.01
C ALA A 45 0.86 2.24 -7.45
N VAL A 46 -0.39 2.10 -6.99
CA VAL A 46 -1.45 3.10 -7.19
C VAL A 46 -1.03 4.45 -6.63
N CYS A 47 -0.58 4.50 -5.37
CA CYS A 47 -0.09 5.74 -4.76
C CYS A 47 1.10 6.33 -5.52
N GLY A 48 2.00 5.50 -6.06
CA GLY A 48 3.11 5.94 -6.90
C GLY A 48 2.69 6.56 -8.24
N ALA A 49 1.45 6.36 -8.68
CA ALA A 49 0.89 7.00 -9.87
C ALA A 49 0.16 8.32 -9.59
N VAL A 50 -0.49 8.45 -8.40
CA VAL A 50 -1.44 9.54 -8.14
C VAL A 50 -1.11 10.41 -6.92
N CYS A 51 -0.06 10.11 -6.17
CA CYS A 51 0.33 10.84 -4.98
C CYS A 51 0.74 12.28 -5.28
N ASN A 52 0.39 13.21 -4.38
CA ASN A 52 0.80 14.61 -4.45
C ASN A 52 2.20 14.90 -3.86
N ARG A 53 2.92 13.89 -3.42
CA ARG A 53 4.34 13.92 -3.03
C ARG A 53 4.75 14.90 -1.92
N ARG A 54 3.88 15.21 -0.98
CA ARG A 54 4.18 16.12 0.15
C ARG A 54 5.44 15.75 0.93
N CYS A 55 5.84 14.49 0.91
CA CYS A 55 7.09 14.03 1.51
C CYS A 55 8.33 14.57 0.80
N GLU A 56 8.27 14.82 -0.51
CA GLU A 56 9.35 15.42 -1.31
C GLU A 56 9.45 16.92 -1.00
N ASP A 57 8.32 17.62 -0.90
CA ASP A 57 8.29 19.04 -0.51
C ASP A 57 8.90 19.28 0.89
N ALA A 58 8.70 18.32 1.80
CA ALA A 58 9.24 18.36 3.16
C ALA A 58 10.66 17.76 3.28
N CYS A 59 11.28 17.33 2.18
CA CYS A 59 12.58 16.69 2.21
C CYS A 59 13.68 17.69 2.62
N THR A 60 14.38 17.40 3.72
CA THR A 60 15.47 18.25 4.21
C THR A 60 16.66 18.34 3.26
N ARG A 61 16.83 17.33 2.40
CA ARG A 61 17.88 17.34 1.38
C ARG A 61 17.67 18.47 0.36
N GLY A 62 16.41 18.81 0.05
CA GLY A 62 16.08 19.94 -0.83
C GLY A 62 16.57 21.31 -0.34
N LYS A 63 17.07 21.40 0.92
CA LYS A 63 17.74 22.60 1.43
C LYS A 63 19.24 22.65 1.15
N ILE A 64 19.81 21.56 0.64
CA ILE A 64 21.24 21.40 0.39
C ILE A 64 21.49 21.34 -1.13
N ASP A 65 20.78 20.47 -1.81
CA ASP A 65 20.83 20.29 -3.27
C ASP A 65 19.41 20.14 -3.84
N GLU A 66 18.87 18.91 -3.89
CA GLU A 66 17.51 18.62 -4.37
C GLU A 66 16.84 17.54 -3.53
N ALA A 67 15.50 17.59 -3.48
CA ALA A 67 14.71 16.60 -2.77
C ALA A 67 14.90 15.20 -3.38
N LEU A 68 14.89 14.17 -2.54
CA LEU A 68 14.86 12.80 -3.04
C LEU A 68 13.54 12.51 -3.75
N SER A 69 13.58 11.81 -4.89
CA SER A 69 12.41 11.32 -5.63
C SER A 69 11.73 10.17 -4.89
N ILE A 70 11.16 10.46 -3.72
CA ILE A 70 10.63 9.49 -2.75
C ILE A 70 9.50 8.65 -3.37
N ASP A 71 8.60 9.31 -4.09
CA ASP A 71 7.45 8.66 -4.72
C ASP A 71 7.87 7.77 -5.90
N ALA A 72 8.82 8.23 -6.71
CA ALA A 72 9.36 7.43 -7.80
C ALA A 72 10.06 6.16 -7.30
N ILE A 73 10.82 6.25 -6.20
CA ILE A 73 11.45 5.08 -5.55
C ILE A 73 10.37 4.12 -5.05
N LYS A 74 9.33 4.59 -4.39
CA LYS A 74 8.20 3.78 -3.93
C LYS A 74 7.51 3.07 -5.09
N ARG A 75 7.22 3.80 -6.18
CA ARG A 75 6.64 3.24 -7.40
C ARG A 75 7.52 2.17 -8.02
N PHE A 76 8.83 2.40 -8.08
CA PHE A 76 9.80 1.42 -8.58
C PHE A 76 9.75 0.14 -7.75
N ILE A 77 9.83 0.23 -6.41
CA ILE A 77 9.78 -0.93 -5.51
C ILE A 77 8.49 -1.74 -5.75
N ALA A 78 7.34 -1.06 -5.83
CA ALA A 78 6.06 -1.72 -6.06
C ALA A 78 5.99 -2.41 -7.44
N LYS A 79 6.48 -1.75 -8.50
CA LYS A 79 6.51 -2.33 -9.85
C LYS A 79 7.44 -3.53 -9.97
N GLN A 80 8.55 -3.57 -9.24
CA GLN A 80 9.42 -4.75 -9.18
C GLN A 80 8.65 -5.99 -8.68
N ASP A 81 7.81 -5.83 -7.68
CA ASP A 81 6.99 -6.91 -7.13
C ASP A 81 5.85 -7.33 -8.08
N LEU A 82 5.16 -6.35 -8.69
CA LEU A 82 4.07 -6.64 -9.64
C LEU A 82 4.55 -7.38 -10.90
N ASN A 83 5.81 -7.18 -11.27
CA ASN A 83 6.45 -7.85 -12.43
C ASN A 83 7.18 -9.14 -12.04
N ALA A 84 7.22 -9.50 -10.76
CA ALA A 84 7.88 -10.72 -10.30
C ALA A 84 6.99 -11.96 -10.51
N ASP A 85 7.62 -13.12 -10.73
CA ASP A 85 6.91 -14.41 -10.82
C ASP A 85 6.15 -14.75 -9.54
N THR A 86 6.66 -14.28 -8.40
CA THR A 86 6.05 -14.47 -7.07
C THR A 86 5.93 -13.13 -6.36
N ARG A 87 4.70 -12.66 -6.17
CA ARG A 87 4.40 -11.41 -5.48
C ARG A 87 4.56 -11.54 -3.98
N TYR A 88 4.84 -10.40 -3.34
CA TYR A 88 4.81 -10.31 -1.89
C TYR A 88 3.37 -10.20 -1.38
N ILE A 89 2.90 -11.26 -0.74
CA ILE A 89 1.64 -11.29 -0.02
C ILE A 89 1.94 -11.07 1.46
N PRO A 90 1.40 -10.02 2.10
CA PRO A 90 1.61 -9.79 3.52
C PRO A 90 1.11 -10.98 4.35
N PRO A 91 1.90 -11.46 5.32
CA PRO A 91 1.47 -12.53 6.19
C PRO A 91 0.33 -12.07 7.11
N VAL A 92 -0.54 -12.99 7.46
CA VAL A 92 -1.53 -12.80 8.52
C VAL A 92 -0.80 -12.68 9.86
N VAL A 93 -1.16 -11.67 10.65
CA VAL A 93 -0.54 -11.39 11.96
C VAL A 93 -1.62 -11.50 13.03
N ILE A 94 -1.73 -12.70 13.63
CA ILE A 94 -2.56 -12.96 14.80
C ILE A 94 -1.66 -13.06 16.02
N PRO A 95 -2.02 -12.46 17.18
CA PRO A 95 -1.22 -12.59 18.41
C PRO A 95 -1.01 -14.07 18.78
N ALA A 96 0.20 -14.44 19.18
CA ALA A 96 0.57 -15.82 19.52
C ALA A 96 -0.23 -16.41 20.70
N SER A 97 -0.90 -15.57 21.49
CA SER A 97 -1.84 -16.00 22.56
C SER A 97 -3.16 -16.54 22.01
N ILE A 98 -3.45 -16.32 20.73
CA ILE A 98 -4.66 -16.76 20.06
C ILE A 98 -4.27 -17.96 19.19
N HIS A 99 -4.71 -19.15 19.58
CA HIS A 99 -4.44 -20.40 18.86
C HIS A 99 -5.45 -20.62 17.73
N MET A 100 -5.55 -19.65 16.81
CA MET A 100 -6.44 -19.69 15.64
C MET A 100 -5.68 -19.16 14.42
N ASP A 101 -5.97 -19.71 13.25
CA ASP A 101 -5.39 -19.25 11.97
C ASP A 101 -6.17 -18.09 11.36
N HIS A 102 -7.43 -17.91 11.77
CA HIS A 102 -8.31 -16.83 11.32
C HIS A 102 -9.46 -16.65 12.32
N PHE A 103 -10.18 -15.54 12.20
CA PHE A 103 -11.39 -15.24 12.94
C PHE A 103 -12.62 -15.58 12.09
N ASP A 104 -13.65 -16.16 12.73
CA ASP A 104 -14.89 -16.63 12.08
C ASP A 104 -15.95 -15.52 11.91
N GLU A 105 -15.73 -14.35 12.49
CA GLU A 105 -16.64 -13.21 12.41
C GLU A 105 -16.79 -12.74 10.95
N LYS A 106 -18.03 -12.68 10.48
CA LYS A 106 -18.37 -12.20 9.16
C LYS A 106 -18.39 -10.67 9.13
N ILE A 107 -17.50 -10.08 8.33
CA ILE A 107 -17.40 -8.63 8.19
C ILE A 107 -17.79 -8.25 6.76
N ALA A 108 -18.86 -7.44 6.65
CA ALA A 108 -19.30 -6.86 5.38
C ALA A 108 -18.76 -5.45 5.22
N ILE A 109 -18.12 -5.16 4.09
CA ILE A 109 -17.63 -3.84 3.71
C ILE A 109 -18.46 -3.36 2.53
N ILE A 110 -19.12 -2.22 2.68
CA ILE A 110 -19.96 -1.65 1.64
C ILE A 110 -19.16 -0.66 0.80
N GLY A 111 -18.88 -1.04 -0.45
CA GLY A 111 -18.13 -0.25 -1.43
C GLY A 111 -16.69 -0.69 -1.60
N GLY A 112 -16.33 -1.11 -2.81
CA GLY A 112 -14.99 -1.54 -3.24
C GLY A 112 -14.10 -0.39 -3.73
N GLY A 113 -14.28 0.83 -3.20
CA GLY A 113 -13.39 1.95 -3.44
C GLY A 113 -12.11 1.88 -2.59
N PRO A 114 -11.20 2.89 -2.69
CA PRO A 114 -9.91 2.86 -1.99
C PRO A 114 -10.05 2.68 -0.47
N ALA A 115 -11.07 3.26 0.15
CA ALA A 115 -11.30 3.13 1.60
C ALA A 115 -11.73 1.70 1.97
N GLY A 116 -12.71 1.13 1.26
CA GLY A 116 -13.19 -0.24 1.53
C GLY A 116 -12.12 -1.29 1.26
N LEU A 117 -11.40 -1.17 0.14
CA LEU A 117 -10.29 -2.07 -0.18
C LEU A 117 -9.15 -1.98 0.84
N THR A 118 -8.84 -0.77 1.36
CA THR A 118 -7.85 -0.58 2.42
C THR A 118 -8.31 -1.24 3.73
N ALA A 119 -9.59 -1.06 4.10
CA ALA A 119 -10.16 -1.71 5.28
C ALA A 119 -10.11 -3.23 5.15
N ALA A 120 -10.50 -3.77 3.99
CA ALA A 120 -10.45 -5.20 3.70
C ALA A 120 -9.02 -5.76 3.82
N PHE A 121 -8.04 -5.07 3.25
CA PHE A 121 -6.64 -5.47 3.31
C PHE A 121 -6.14 -5.59 4.77
N TYR A 122 -6.38 -4.58 5.60
CA TYR A 122 -5.91 -4.63 6.99
C TYR A 122 -6.69 -5.61 7.86
N LEU A 123 -7.99 -5.80 7.61
CA LEU A 123 -8.76 -6.84 8.28
C LEU A 123 -8.24 -8.24 7.91
N ALA A 124 -7.95 -8.48 6.63
CA ALA A 124 -7.34 -9.74 6.20
C ALA A 124 -5.96 -9.95 6.85
N GLN A 125 -5.14 -8.90 6.94
CA GLN A 125 -3.84 -8.98 7.61
C GLN A 125 -3.95 -9.31 9.11
N THR A 126 -5.04 -8.92 9.75
CA THR A 126 -5.31 -9.25 11.17
C THR A 126 -6.05 -10.57 11.37
N GLY A 127 -6.28 -11.34 10.32
CA GLY A 127 -6.85 -12.69 10.42
C GLY A 127 -8.35 -12.80 10.12
N TYR A 128 -9.02 -11.72 9.74
CA TYR A 128 -10.41 -11.77 9.29
C TYR A 128 -10.51 -12.12 7.81
N ARG A 129 -11.69 -12.58 7.37
CA ARG A 129 -12.06 -12.83 5.97
C ARG A 129 -13.22 -11.93 5.57
N PRO A 130 -12.97 -10.63 5.32
CA PRO A 130 -14.04 -9.69 4.99
C PRO A 130 -14.57 -9.92 3.58
N THR A 131 -15.86 -9.67 3.39
CA THR A 131 -16.53 -9.62 2.08
C THR A 131 -16.81 -8.16 1.73
N VAL A 132 -16.31 -7.71 0.58
CA VAL A 132 -16.55 -6.37 0.03
C VAL A 132 -17.73 -6.42 -0.95
N PHE A 133 -18.78 -5.65 -0.70
CA PHE A 133 -19.93 -5.52 -1.58
C PHE A 133 -19.75 -4.29 -2.48
N GLU A 134 -19.47 -4.50 -3.76
CA GLU A 134 -19.32 -3.45 -4.76
C GLU A 134 -20.51 -3.48 -5.73
N LYS A 135 -21.13 -2.33 -5.98
CA LYS A 135 -22.29 -2.23 -6.87
C LYS A 135 -21.92 -2.19 -8.36
N ASN A 136 -20.70 -1.74 -8.67
CA ASN A 136 -20.21 -1.67 -10.03
C ASN A 136 -19.59 -3.00 -10.44
N GLU A 137 -19.44 -3.23 -11.73
CA GLU A 137 -18.88 -4.44 -12.31
C GLU A 137 -17.46 -4.75 -11.81
N HIS A 138 -16.68 -3.69 -11.54
CA HIS A 138 -15.28 -3.85 -11.09
C HIS A 138 -15.01 -3.03 -9.82
N PRO A 139 -14.22 -3.56 -8.88
CA PRO A 139 -13.76 -2.81 -7.71
C PRO A 139 -12.74 -1.74 -8.09
N GLY A 140 -12.50 -0.79 -7.18
CA GLY A 140 -11.55 0.30 -7.34
C GLY A 140 -12.19 1.69 -7.18
N GLY A 141 -13.51 1.82 -7.29
CA GLY A 141 -14.22 3.08 -7.10
C GLY A 141 -13.63 4.22 -7.96
N MET A 142 -13.32 5.37 -7.38
CA MET A 142 -12.76 6.52 -8.11
C MET A 142 -11.37 6.26 -8.70
N LEU A 143 -10.59 5.31 -8.20
CA LEU A 143 -9.32 4.91 -8.83
C LEU A 143 -9.55 4.30 -10.21
N ARG A 144 -10.67 3.60 -10.40
CA ARG A 144 -11.06 2.99 -11.67
C ARG A 144 -11.86 3.93 -12.55
N TYR A 145 -12.93 4.50 -12.00
CA TYR A 145 -13.94 5.21 -12.77
C TYR A 145 -13.68 6.71 -12.90
N GLY A 146 -12.87 7.30 -12.00
CA GLY A 146 -12.58 8.73 -12.00
C GLY A 146 -11.20 9.11 -12.52
N ILE A 147 -10.18 8.25 -12.31
CA ILE A 147 -8.81 8.54 -12.75
C ILE A 147 -8.58 7.98 -14.16
N PRO A 148 -8.16 8.79 -15.14
CA PRO A 148 -7.88 8.32 -16.49
C PRO A 148 -6.76 7.28 -16.55
N SER A 149 -6.84 6.34 -17.51
CA SER A 149 -5.89 5.22 -17.65
C SER A 149 -4.46 5.66 -17.94
N TYR A 150 -4.27 6.81 -18.60
CA TYR A 150 -2.91 7.36 -18.83
C TYR A 150 -2.24 7.82 -17.52
N LYS A 151 -3.01 8.08 -16.46
CA LYS A 151 -2.48 8.46 -15.15
C LYS A 151 -2.35 7.26 -14.21
N LEU A 152 -3.32 6.36 -14.23
CA LEU A 152 -3.34 5.12 -13.45
C LEU A 152 -3.81 3.98 -14.35
N GLU A 153 -2.87 3.15 -14.79
CA GLU A 153 -3.11 1.93 -15.56
C GLU A 153 -4.03 0.99 -14.76
N LYS A 154 -5.07 0.44 -15.39
CA LYS A 154 -6.10 -0.35 -14.67
C LYS A 154 -5.60 -1.73 -14.29
N ASP A 155 -4.69 -2.31 -15.05
CA ASP A 155 -3.97 -3.53 -14.75
C ASP A 155 -3.10 -3.42 -13.48
N VAL A 156 -2.48 -2.26 -13.25
CA VAL A 156 -1.75 -1.97 -12.00
C VAL A 156 -2.71 -1.94 -10.81
N LEU A 157 -3.89 -1.33 -10.97
CA LEU A 157 -4.91 -1.31 -9.93
C LEU A 157 -5.42 -2.73 -9.63
N ASP A 158 -5.72 -3.51 -10.68
CA ASP A 158 -6.20 -4.88 -10.55
C ASP A 158 -5.16 -5.76 -9.85
N ALA A 159 -3.89 -5.65 -10.24
CA ALA A 159 -2.81 -6.40 -9.63
C ALA A 159 -2.65 -6.12 -8.13
N GLU A 160 -2.85 -4.87 -7.69
CA GLU A 160 -2.82 -4.54 -6.24
C GLU A 160 -4.09 -4.99 -5.51
N ILE A 161 -5.25 -5.01 -6.17
CA ILE A 161 -6.50 -5.56 -5.60
C ILE A 161 -6.39 -7.07 -5.45
N ASP A 162 -5.77 -7.76 -6.41
CA ASP A 162 -5.58 -9.21 -6.37
C ASP A 162 -4.71 -9.65 -5.18
N VAL A 163 -3.76 -8.83 -4.74
CA VAL A 163 -3.04 -9.09 -3.48
C VAL A 163 -3.99 -9.20 -2.29
N ALA A 164 -5.02 -8.33 -2.21
CA ALA A 164 -6.01 -8.41 -1.14
C ALA A 164 -6.87 -9.68 -1.26
N LYS A 165 -7.25 -10.09 -2.48
CA LYS A 165 -7.97 -11.34 -2.71
C LYS A 165 -7.12 -12.56 -2.31
N GLU A 166 -5.83 -12.58 -2.63
CA GLU A 166 -4.91 -13.63 -2.21
C GLU A 166 -4.74 -13.71 -0.69
N MET A 167 -4.97 -12.61 0.04
CA MET A 167 -5.04 -12.59 1.50
C MET A 167 -6.37 -13.13 2.06
N GLY A 168 -7.33 -13.50 1.22
CA GLY A 168 -8.64 -14.05 1.61
C GLY A 168 -9.79 -13.04 1.63
N VAL A 169 -9.63 -11.85 1.02
CA VAL A 169 -10.74 -10.90 0.82
C VAL A 169 -11.64 -11.39 -0.32
N GLU A 170 -12.93 -11.48 -0.07
CA GLU A 170 -13.97 -11.70 -1.09
C GLU A 170 -14.49 -10.35 -1.61
N ILE A 171 -14.75 -10.25 -2.94
CA ILE A 171 -15.31 -9.04 -3.57
C ILE A 171 -16.42 -9.44 -4.52
#